data_aa7200a514867c744b787830930b0a57
#
_entry.id   aa7200a514867c744b787830930b0a57
#
_cell.length_a   1.000
_cell.length_b   1.000
_cell.length_c   1.000
_cell.angle_alpha   90.00
_cell.angle_beta   90.00
_cell.angle_gamma   90.00
#
_symmetry.space_group_name_H-M   'P 1'
#
loop_
_entity.id
_entity.type
_entity.pdbx_description
1 polymer ?
#
loop_
_entity_poly.entity_id
_entity_poly.type
_entity_poly.pdbx_seq_one_letter_code
_entity_poly.pdbx_strand_id
1 'polypeptide(L)'
;MRNPNQCSWYPARVLCAVVVFAAMTVSFSPSTRAESWGGIQPLKSRRIDVERLLGKPLNEPSGDESTLHFNVAGGSVTVSFVNAKFVVNKKLQPALEGTVLQIVLQHENSSDTPDSMNLLKNRDFDRQDERDITVFRNLKGGVTYTFITGKLRTTRYSASADQLVRARK
;
A
#
# COMPACT_ATOMS: atom_id res chain seq x y z
N MET A 1 -88.51 -17.42 6.16
CA MET A 1 -88.93 -17.21 4.73
C MET A 1 -87.74 -16.66 3.94
N ARG A 2 -87.39 -17.45 2.90
CA ARG A 2 -86.61 -17.06 1.70
C ARG A 2 -85.23 -16.42 1.87
N ASN A 3 -84.21 -17.20 1.71
CA ASN A 3 -83.26 -17.34 0.60
C ASN A 3 -83.37 -16.31 -0.55
N PRO A 4 -82.34 -16.09 -1.43
CA PRO A 4 -81.05 -16.78 -1.67
C PRO A 4 -79.94 -15.88 -2.20
N ASN A 5 -78.75 -16.52 -2.24
CA ASN A 5 -77.76 -16.49 -3.33
C ASN A 5 -77.41 -15.18 -4.01
N GLN A 6 -76.12 -14.84 -3.96
CA GLN A 6 -75.41 -14.88 -5.26
C GLN A 6 -73.87 -14.99 -5.03
N CYS A 7 -73.38 -16.10 -5.58
CA CYS A 7 -71.96 -16.28 -5.84
C CYS A 7 -71.43 -15.21 -6.84
N SER A 8 -70.39 -14.58 -6.59
CA SER A 8 -69.59 -13.92 -7.63
C SER A 8 -68.16 -14.44 -7.57
N TRP A 9 -67.87 -15.28 -8.53
CA TRP A 9 -66.54 -15.78 -8.84
C TRP A 9 -65.72 -14.66 -9.49
N TYR A 10 -64.61 -14.23 -8.88
CA TYR A 10 -63.55 -13.55 -9.58
C TYR A 10 -62.29 -14.40 -9.52
N PRO A 11 -61.73 -14.82 -10.65
CA PRO A 11 -60.44 -15.50 -10.66
C PRO A 11 -59.32 -14.48 -10.43
N ALA A 12 -58.69 -14.56 -9.27
CA ALA A 12 -57.49 -13.82 -8.97
C ALA A 12 -56.37 -14.29 -9.91
N ARG A 13 -56.02 -13.45 -10.87
CA ARG A 13 -54.82 -13.61 -11.67
C ARG A 13 -53.65 -13.26 -10.77
N VAL A 14 -52.97 -14.29 -10.29
CA VAL A 14 -51.69 -14.19 -9.63
C VAL A 14 -50.65 -13.84 -10.70
N LEU A 15 -50.30 -12.57 -10.77
CA LEU A 15 -49.14 -12.08 -11.53
C LEU A 15 -47.90 -12.40 -10.72
N CYS A 16 -47.23 -13.52 -11.03
CA CYS A 16 -45.88 -13.80 -10.57
C CYS A 16 -44.90 -12.81 -11.24
N ALA A 17 -44.59 -11.70 -10.57
CA ALA A 17 -43.49 -10.86 -10.95
C ALA A 17 -42.18 -11.55 -10.51
N VAL A 18 -41.54 -12.23 -11.45
CA VAL A 18 -40.19 -12.75 -11.27
C VAL A 18 -39.23 -11.54 -11.32
N VAL A 19 -38.86 -11.03 -10.16
CA VAL A 19 -37.81 -10.05 -10.03
C VAL A 19 -36.47 -10.79 -10.17
N VAL A 20 -35.91 -10.78 -11.36
CA VAL A 20 -34.52 -11.22 -11.61
C VAL A 20 -33.59 -10.20 -10.99
N PHE A 21 -33.15 -10.47 -9.79
CA PHE A 21 -32.07 -9.72 -9.14
C PHE A 21 -30.76 -10.17 -9.82
N ALA A 22 -30.36 -9.43 -10.87
CA ALA A 22 -29.01 -9.54 -11.42
C ALA A 22 -28.04 -9.03 -10.37
N ALA A 23 -27.51 -9.92 -9.55
CA ALA A 23 -26.40 -9.64 -8.65
C ALA A 23 -25.17 -9.33 -9.51
N MET A 24 -24.92 -8.04 -9.78
CA MET A 24 -23.63 -7.57 -10.27
C MET A 24 -22.60 -7.84 -9.16
N THR A 25 -21.96 -8.99 -9.22
CA THR A 25 -20.75 -9.25 -8.44
C THR A 25 -19.65 -8.35 -9.00
N VAL A 26 -19.50 -7.17 -8.40
CA VAL A 26 -18.33 -6.34 -8.61
C VAL A 26 -17.15 -7.11 -8.04
N SER A 27 -16.44 -7.80 -8.91
CA SER A 27 -15.17 -8.45 -8.57
C SER A 27 -14.18 -7.33 -8.20
N PHE A 28 -14.10 -6.99 -6.92
CA PHE A 28 -12.99 -6.23 -6.37
C PHE A 28 -11.75 -7.10 -6.51
N SER A 29 -11.06 -6.99 -7.64
CA SER A 29 -9.70 -7.47 -7.72
C SER A 29 -8.90 -6.69 -6.67
N PRO A 30 -8.30 -7.34 -5.66
CA PRO A 30 -7.40 -6.65 -4.75
C PRO A 30 -6.24 -6.13 -5.61
N SER A 31 -6.27 -4.82 -5.89
CA SER A 31 -5.11 -4.20 -6.52
C SER A 31 -4.00 -4.32 -5.50
N THR A 32 -2.96 -5.09 -5.80
CA THR A 32 -1.71 -5.14 -5.04
C THR A 32 -1.05 -3.76 -5.10
N ARG A 33 -1.55 -2.87 -4.25
CA ARG A 33 -0.91 -1.57 -4.02
C ARG A 33 0.28 -1.82 -3.11
N ALA A 34 1.44 -1.25 -3.44
CA ALA A 34 2.50 -1.13 -2.47
C ALA A 34 1.96 -0.41 -1.23
N GLU A 35 2.41 -0.84 -0.07
CA GLU A 35 2.08 -0.16 1.16
C GLU A 35 2.55 1.29 1.08
N SER A 36 1.77 2.18 1.68
CA SER A 36 2.05 3.61 1.75
C SER A 36 2.37 3.99 3.20
N TRP A 37 3.17 5.01 3.38
CA TRP A 37 3.43 5.58 4.69
C TRP A 37 3.05 7.06 4.71
N GLY A 38 2.26 7.48 5.70
CA GLY A 38 1.85 8.88 5.84
C GLY A 38 1.16 9.47 4.60
N GLY A 39 0.51 8.66 3.77
CA GLY A 39 -0.09 9.09 2.51
C GLY A 39 0.88 9.16 1.33
N ILE A 40 2.18 8.88 1.54
CA ILE A 40 3.20 8.85 0.50
C ILE A 40 3.28 7.45 -0.10
N GLN A 41 3.18 7.35 -1.43
CA GLN A 41 3.18 6.08 -2.17
C GLN A 41 4.37 6.02 -3.14
N PRO A 42 5.18 4.93 -3.11
CA PRO A 42 6.19 4.68 -4.12
C PRO A 42 5.64 4.67 -5.56
N LEU A 43 6.40 5.18 -6.52
CA LEU A 43 6.08 5.34 -7.95
C LEU A 43 4.81 6.17 -8.25
N LYS A 44 4.31 6.91 -7.25
CA LYS A 44 3.11 7.74 -7.43
C LYS A 44 3.30 9.14 -6.86
N SER A 45 3.64 9.26 -5.57
CA SER A 45 3.84 10.56 -4.93
C SER A 45 5.09 11.26 -5.49
N ARG A 46 5.02 12.57 -5.59
CA ARG A 46 6.13 13.43 -6.05
C ARG A 46 6.70 14.24 -4.89
N ARG A 47 7.81 14.93 -5.14
CA ARG A 47 8.47 15.78 -4.14
C ARG A 47 7.50 16.76 -3.46
N ILE A 48 6.66 17.44 -4.22
CA ILE A 48 5.68 18.39 -3.69
C ILE A 48 4.68 17.74 -2.72
N ASP A 49 4.30 16.48 -2.96
CA ASP A 49 3.41 15.74 -2.08
C ASP A 49 4.10 15.39 -0.76
N VAL A 50 5.38 15.01 -0.83
CA VAL A 50 6.21 14.68 0.32
C VAL A 50 6.42 15.92 1.21
N GLU A 51 6.82 17.04 0.62
CA GLU A 51 7.03 18.30 1.35
C GLU A 51 5.73 18.86 1.95
N ARG A 52 4.61 18.67 1.29
CA ARG A 52 3.29 19.04 1.84
C ARG A 52 2.91 18.21 3.07
N LEU A 53 3.28 16.92 3.10
CA LEU A 53 2.92 15.99 4.17
C LEU A 53 3.92 16.01 5.33
N LEU A 54 5.21 16.16 5.05
CA LEU A 54 6.28 16.08 6.05
C LEU A 54 6.89 17.44 6.43
N GLY A 55 6.54 18.51 5.69
CA GLY A 55 7.09 19.84 5.89
C GLY A 55 8.42 20.04 5.17
N LYS A 56 9.22 21.00 5.66
CA LYS A 56 10.51 21.35 5.08
C LYS A 56 11.54 20.25 5.36
N PRO A 57 12.29 19.76 4.35
CA PRO A 57 13.36 18.80 4.57
C PRO A 57 14.54 19.43 5.34
N LEU A 58 15.32 18.57 6.00
CA LEU A 58 16.54 18.97 6.73
C LEU A 58 17.69 19.36 5.80
N ASN A 59 17.72 18.72 4.62
CA ASN A 59 18.71 18.98 3.59
C ASN A 59 18.06 19.63 2.38
N GLU A 60 18.72 20.58 1.77
CA GLU A 60 18.39 21.01 0.41
C GLU A 60 19.22 20.15 -0.54
N PRO A 61 18.60 19.41 -1.45
CA PRO A 61 19.35 18.58 -2.39
C PRO A 61 20.23 19.48 -3.25
N SER A 62 21.53 19.29 -3.15
CA SER A 62 22.51 19.94 -4.02
C SER A 62 22.76 19.04 -5.24
N GLY A 63 22.44 19.53 -6.43
CA GLY A 63 22.69 18.79 -7.67
C GLY A 63 21.75 17.59 -7.89
N ASP A 64 22.34 16.44 -8.27
CA ASP A 64 21.62 15.18 -8.61
C ASP A 64 21.10 14.38 -7.40
N GLU A 65 21.17 14.95 -6.19
CA GLU A 65 20.67 14.25 -4.99
C GLU A 65 19.15 14.13 -5.01
N SER A 66 18.69 12.95 -5.36
CA SER A 66 17.27 12.58 -5.39
C SER A 66 16.77 12.09 -4.02
N THR A 67 17.31 12.65 -2.91
CA THR A 67 17.01 12.18 -1.55
C THR A 67 16.75 13.34 -0.60
N LEU A 68 15.64 13.26 0.14
CA LEU A 68 15.25 14.22 1.17
C LEU A 68 15.24 13.55 2.54
N HIS A 69 15.65 14.29 3.58
CA HIS A 69 15.64 13.85 4.96
C HIS A 69 14.69 14.72 5.79
N PHE A 70 13.94 14.07 6.68
CA PHE A 70 12.98 14.73 7.56
C PHE A 70 13.09 14.17 8.99
N ASN A 71 12.87 15.03 9.99
CA ASN A 71 12.63 14.57 11.35
C ASN A 71 11.12 14.32 11.51
N VAL A 72 10.79 13.22 12.17
CA VAL A 72 9.42 12.85 12.50
C VAL A 72 9.34 12.38 13.96
N ALA A 73 8.16 12.34 14.54
CA ALA A 73 7.99 11.81 15.88
C ALA A 73 8.51 10.34 15.94
N GLY A 74 9.46 10.09 16.84
CA GLY A 74 10.04 8.76 17.05
C GLY A 74 11.21 8.39 16.14
N GLY A 75 11.76 9.35 15.34
CA GLY A 75 12.94 9.10 14.53
C GLY A 75 13.09 10.02 13.32
N SER A 76 13.61 9.46 12.23
CA SER A 76 13.81 10.19 10.97
C SER A 76 13.28 9.44 9.77
N VAL A 77 13.04 10.18 8.70
CA VAL A 77 12.56 9.63 7.41
C VAL A 77 13.48 10.11 6.30
N THR A 78 13.89 9.16 5.49
CA THR A 78 14.62 9.39 4.24
C THR A 78 13.73 9.01 3.07
N VAL A 79 13.48 9.96 2.17
CA VAL A 79 12.67 9.73 0.95
C VAL A 79 13.58 9.88 -0.27
N SER A 80 13.71 8.82 -1.05
CA SER A 80 14.47 8.83 -2.32
C SER A 80 13.52 8.86 -3.51
N PHE A 81 13.93 9.57 -4.56
CA PHE A 81 13.13 9.74 -5.78
C PHE A 81 13.76 9.03 -6.96
N VAL A 82 12.93 8.67 -7.92
CA VAL A 82 13.34 8.12 -9.21
C VAL A 82 14.06 9.20 -10.02
N ASN A 83 15.31 8.98 -10.36
CA ASN A 83 16.08 9.87 -11.24
C ASN A 83 16.17 9.31 -12.68
N ALA A 84 16.64 10.14 -13.61
CA ALA A 84 16.78 9.77 -15.03
C ALA A 84 17.63 8.49 -15.22
N LYS A 85 18.75 8.37 -14.48
CA LYS A 85 19.63 7.18 -14.55
C LYS A 85 18.90 5.89 -14.13
N PHE A 86 18.07 5.97 -13.08
CA PHE A 86 17.26 4.83 -12.63
C PHE A 86 16.19 4.45 -13.67
N VAL A 87 15.53 5.45 -14.30
CA VAL A 87 14.55 5.23 -15.37
C VAL A 87 15.18 4.45 -16.52
N VAL A 88 16.35 4.89 -17.00
CA VAL A 88 17.07 4.23 -18.08
C VAL A 88 17.50 2.81 -17.70
N ASN A 89 18.16 2.65 -16.55
CA ASN A 89 18.71 1.36 -16.12
C ASN A 89 17.63 0.30 -15.86
N LYS A 90 16.47 0.70 -15.40
CA LYS A 90 15.33 -0.20 -15.09
C LYS A 90 14.30 -0.28 -16.20
N LYS A 91 14.53 0.42 -17.32
CA LYS A 91 13.60 0.52 -18.47
C LYS A 91 12.20 0.94 -18.05
N LEU A 92 12.12 1.94 -17.17
CA LEU A 92 10.84 2.46 -16.67
C LEU A 92 10.26 3.48 -17.65
N GLN A 93 8.97 3.77 -17.47
CA GLN A 93 8.32 4.87 -18.17
C GLN A 93 8.95 6.21 -17.74
N PRO A 94 9.28 7.13 -18.66
CA PRO A 94 9.89 8.44 -18.31
C PRO A 94 9.04 9.28 -17.36
N ALA A 95 7.72 9.14 -17.44
CA ALA A 95 6.78 9.85 -16.56
C ALA A 95 6.96 9.56 -15.05
N LEU A 96 7.69 8.49 -14.71
CA LEU A 96 7.99 8.11 -13.33
C LEU A 96 9.18 8.86 -12.73
N GLU A 97 9.96 9.58 -13.55
CA GLU A 97 11.02 10.44 -13.04
C GLU A 97 10.45 11.48 -12.07
N GLY A 98 11.14 11.70 -10.95
CA GLY A 98 10.72 12.58 -9.86
C GLY A 98 9.62 12.01 -8.96
N THR A 99 9.15 10.78 -9.18
CA THR A 99 8.28 10.10 -8.21
C THR A 99 9.09 9.46 -7.09
N VAL A 100 8.45 9.22 -5.95
CA VAL A 100 9.07 8.53 -4.81
C VAL A 100 9.48 7.12 -5.20
N LEU A 101 10.75 6.77 -4.99
CA LEU A 101 11.29 5.43 -5.21
C LEU A 101 11.12 4.58 -3.95
N GLN A 102 11.53 5.12 -2.81
CA GLN A 102 11.44 4.45 -1.52
C GLN A 102 11.35 5.46 -0.38
N ILE A 103 10.80 5.00 0.75
CA ILE A 103 10.71 5.71 2.01
C ILE A 103 11.37 4.83 3.05
N VAL A 104 12.31 5.36 3.81
CA VAL A 104 13.03 4.64 4.88
C VAL A 104 12.82 5.39 6.18
N LEU A 105 12.16 4.74 7.13
CA LEU A 105 12.00 5.22 8.49
C LEU A 105 13.11 4.64 9.37
N GLN A 106 13.77 5.48 10.12
CA GLN A 106 14.69 5.10 11.19
C GLN A 106 13.97 5.30 12.52
N HIS A 107 13.77 4.22 13.27
CA HIS A 107 13.09 4.24 14.57
C HIS A 107 14.14 4.34 15.69
N GLU A 108 14.11 5.42 16.47
CA GLU A 108 15.07 5.62 17.56
C GLU A 108 14.73 4.79 18.80
N ASN A 109 13.46 4.79 19.20
CA ASN A 109 12.98 4.20 20.46
C ASN A 109 11.75 3.32 20.26
N SER A 110 11.68 2.52 19.18
CA SER A 110 10.58 1.58 18.99
C SER A 110 10.63 0.44 19.99
N SER A 111 9.49 0.14 20.59
CA SER A 111 9.26 -1.05 21.41
C SER A 111 8.77 -2.24 20.58
N ASP A 112 8.48 -2.03 19.30
CA ASP A 112 7.95 -3.07 18.42
C ASP A 112 8.93 -4.22 18.22
N THR A 113 8.38 -5.42 18.26
CA THR A 113 9.10 -6.68 18.05
C THR A 113 8.44 -7.47 16.91
N PRO A 114 9.11 -8.47 16.31
CA PRO A 114 8.48 -9.32 15.31
C PRO A 114 7.19 -9.99 15.79
N ASP A 115 7.10 -10.30 17.08
CA ASP A 115 5.92 -10.93 17.69
C ASP A 115 4.78 -9.93 17.87
N SER A 116 5.05 -8.73 18.44
CA SER A 116 4.03 -7.68 18.60
C SER A 116 3.42 -7.23 17.27
N MET A 117 4.19 -7.31 16.19
CA MET A 117 3.75 -7.00 14.82
C MET A 117 3.15 -8.22 14.09
N ASN A 118 3.00 -9.38 14.76
CA ASN A 118 2.50 -10.63 14.18
C ASN A 118 3.26 -11.12 12.93
N LEU A 119 4.53 -10.77 12.78
CA LEU A 119 5.34 -11.12 11.61
C LEU A 119 5.78 -12.60 11.62
N LEU A 120 5.96 -13.19 12.78
CA LEU A 120 6.43 -14.58 12.93
C LEU A 120 5.47 -15.61 12.32
N LYS A 121 4.17 -15.30 12.25
CA LYS A 121 3.12 -16.19 11.70
C LYS A 121 2.62 -15.74 10.33
N ASN A 122 3.08 -14.59 9.85
CA ASN A 122 2.61 -14.02 8.60
C ASN A 122 3.39 -14.59 7.41
N ARG A 123 2.72 -15.40 6.58
CA ARG A 123 3.30 -16.06 5.40
C ARG A 123 3.60 -15.12 4.23
N ASP A 124 3.14 -13.86 4.28
CA ASP A 124 3.44 -12.87 3.25
C ASP A 124 4.84 -12.26 3.43
N PHE A 125 5.53 -12.58 4.53
CA PHE A 125 6.86 -12.11 4.82
C PHE A 125 7.90 -13.23 4.74
N ASP A 126 8.93 -13.00 3.94
CA ASP A 126 10.15 -13.78 3.96
C ASP A 126 11.03 -13.29 5.11
N ARG A 127 11.48 -14.23 5.96
CA ARG A 127 12.36 -13.94 7.10
C ARG A 127 13.80 -14.31 6.75
N GLN A 128 14.72 -13.41 7.09
CA GLN A 128 16.16 -13.61 7.02
C GLN A 128 16.80 -13.19 8.35
N ASP A 129 17.55 -14.10 8.95
CA ASP A 129 18.30 -13.84 10.21
C ASP A 129 19.79 -13.82 9.92
N GLU A 130 20.47 -12.81 10.46
CA GLU A 130 21.92 -12.66 10.40
C GLU A 130 22.42 -12.07 11.72
N ARG A 131 23.08 -12.90 12.55
CA ARG A 131 23.54 -12.53 13.90
C ARG A 131 22.41 -11.95 14.75
N ASP A 132 22.51 -10.64 15.11
CA ASP A 132 21.55 -9.89 15.89
C ASP A 132 20.52 -9.13 15.05
N ILE A 133 20.58 -9.27 13.72
CA ILE A 133 19.68 -8.64 12.76
C ILE A 133 18.67 -9.65 12.25
N THR A 134 17.38 -9.30 12.31
CA THR A 134 16.29 -10.04 11.66
C THR A 134 15.58 -9.13 10.67
N VAL A 135 15.44 -9.58 9.43
CA VAL A 135 14.76 -8.86 8.36
C VAL A 135 13.51 -9.62 7.93
N PHE A 136 12.39 -8.94 7.88
CA PHE A 136 11.14 -9.43 7.30
C PHE A 136 10.82 -8.64 6.03
N ARG A 137 10.63 -9.34 4.90
CA ARG A 137 10.35 -8.73 3.59
C ARG A 137 9.03 -9.20 3.02
N ASN A 138 8.18 -8.26 2.66
CA ASN A 138 7.00 -8.52 1.84
C ASN A 138 7.20 -7.89 0.46
N LEU A 139 7.59 -8.68 -0.53
CA LEU A 139 7.84 -8.20 -1.89
C LEU A 139 6.55 -7.80 -2.62
N LYS A 140 5.41 -8.41 -2.25
CA LYS A 140 4.09 -8.07 -2.83
C LYS A 140 3.58 -6.73 -2.30
N GLY A 141 3.74 -6.48 -1.00
CA GLY A 141 3.38 -5.21 -0.37
C GLY A 141 4.45 -4.13 -0.55
N GLY A 142 5.69 -4.49 -0.89
CA GLY A 142 6.80 -3.55 -1.01
C GLY A 142 7.30 -3.03 0.33
N VAL A 143 7.13 -3.76 1.43
CA VAL A 143 7.57 -3.36 2.76
C VAL A 143 8.66 -4.30 3.30
N THR A 144 9.61 -3.71 4.01
CA THR A 144 10.68 -4.44 4.71
C THR A 144 10.84 -3.87 6.11
N TYR A 145 10.84 -4.74 7.11
CA TYR A 145 11.13 -4.43 8.50
C TYR A 145 12.50 -4.99 8.88
N THR A 146 13.32 -4.18 9.53
CA THR A 146 14.62 -4.60 10.05
C THR A 146 14.62 -4.44 11.57
N PHE A 147 14.89 -5.52 12.26
CA PHE A 147 15.02 -5.58 13.71
C PHE A 147 16.49 -5.80 14.07
N ILE A 148 16.96 -5.08 15.09
CA ILE A 148 18.27 -5.31 15.69
C ILE A 148 18.05 -5.66 17.16
N THR A 149 18.64 -6.76 17.62
CA THR A 149 18.39 -7.29 18.96
C THR A 149 16.91 -7.42 19.32
N GLY A 150 16.10 -7.84 18.34
CA GLY A 150 14.66 -8.06 18.48
C GLY A 150 13.79 -6.81 18.49
N LYS A 151 14.34 -5.60 18.33
CA LYS A 151 13.58 -4.35 18.27
C LYS A 151 13.60 -3.73 16.89
N LEU A 152 12.45 -3.18 16.45
CA LEU A 152 12.34 -2.51 15.18
C LEU A 152 13.28 -1.30 15.10
N ARG A 153 14.11 -1.27 14.07
CA ARG A 153 15.04 -0.16 13.80
C ARG A 153 14.74 0.56 12.50
N THR A 154 14.32 -0.20 11.49
CA THR A 154 14.08 0.41 10.19
C THR A 154 12.81 -0.19 9.57
N THR A 155 11.97 0.67 9.01
CA THR A 155 10.88 0.29 8.10
C THR A 155 11.14 0.90 6.73
N ARG A 156 11.16 0.08 5.69
CA ARG A 156 11.33 0.54 4.31
C ARG A 156 10.07 0.23 3.51
N TYR A 157 9.55 1.26 2.85
CA TYR A 157 8.50 1.14 1.85
C TYR A 157 9.08 1.39 0.47
N SER A 158 8.81 0.51 -0.47
CA SER A 158 9.30 0.56 -1.85
C SER A 158 8.20 0.14 -2.81
N ALA A 159 8.42 0.32 -4.10
CA ALA A 159 7.51 -0.21 -5.09
C ALA A 159 7.43 -1.75 -4.98
N SER A 160 6.22 -2.30 -5.06
CA SER A 160 6.01 -3.74 -5.12
C SER A 160 6.56 -4.32 -6.42
N ALA A 161 6.80 -5.63 -6.44
CA ALA A 161 7.26 -6.33 -7.65
C ALA A 161 6.30 -6.09 -8.82
N ASP A 162 4.99 -6.17 -8.59
CA ASP A 162 3.96 -5.95 -9.62
C ASP A 162 3.92 -4.51 -10.11
N GLN A 163 4.15 -3.53 -9.23
CA GLN A 163 4.24 -2.14 -9.65
C GLN A 163 5.45 -1.90 -10.54
N LEU A 164 6.61 -2.49 -10.22
CA LEU A 164 7.82 -2.37 -11.04
C LEU A 164 7.63 -3.01 -12.41
N VAL A 165 6.94 -4.16 -12.49
CA VAL A 165 6.63 -4.80 -13.79
C VAL A 165 5.74 -3.89 -14.64
N ARG A 166 4.66 -3.33 -14.06
CA ARG A 166 3.76 -2.42 -14.78
C ARG A 166 4.38 -1.06 -15.11
N ALA A 167 5.41 -0.66 -14.38
CA ALA A 167 6.13 0.60 -14.58
C ALA A 167 7.13 0.54 -15.75
N ARG A 168 7.44 -0.64 -16.27
CA ARG A 168 8.32 -0.82 -17.44
C ARG A 168 7.60 -0.41 -18.72
N LYS A 169 8.44 -0.05 -19.73
CA LYS A 169 7.98 0.21 -21.10
C LYS A 169 7.69 -1.09 -21.82
#